data_82418def7f2814c24adba7aa2cd6c384
#
_entry.id   82418def7f2814c24adba7aa2cd6c384
#
_cell.length_a   1.000
_cell.length_b   1.000
_cell.length_c   1.000
_cell.angle_alpha   90.00
_cell.angle_beta   90.00
_cell.angle_gamma   90.00
#
_symmetry.space_group_name_H-M   'P 1'
#
loop_
_entity.id
_entity.type
_entity.pdbx_description
1 polymer ?
#
loop_
_entity_poly.entity_id
_entity_poly.type
_entity_poly.pdbx_seq_one_letter_code
_entity_poly.pdbx_strand_id
1 'polypeptide(L)'
;MTSQEIRKRFLDFFAKRNHAILDSASLITADDPKATNATLFNTAGMQPLIPFLMGESHSKGSRLASSQKCVRTGDLEEVGDNTHATFFEMLGNWSLGDYFKEDAITWSWQFLTDKEEGLGLDPNRLYVTVFAGNDMVPKDTEAVEIWKQFIPEHRIYYRDSKDNWWTAGANSPAGPSTEMFYDLTGELGDLSAKEFEQADEDQKLVEIWNDVFMAYKLEGGEIVGELPQKNVDTGAGLERVAAVMQGTTNIFDTDLFVPLLDILKQHARNYNERHARIIADHIKTAVFLINDGVVISNTGRGYVLRRILRRAYNSLEAIECSEKIIPELIHAVVLMYKDLYFKDVDEKKIAIKIKIVATEMDKIVKIIQRGVKIFKKLKDDPNTIVTGKFLMDLEQTQGLPLSMSQKLAKKFGIIISDEAIEDCKKIRREHQELSRKGAEKKFKGGLAEDTPKIRALHTATHLMLAGLRKELGDDVHQKGSNITEERTRFDFTYDEKVSRDILDKVEDYVNNAISTNAKMGVQLMDKNEAKNSDVVGSFWEKYPDTVKVWTISDSEGNIYSRELCGGPHVDELLQIAEFGTFKIKKEESSSAGVRRIKAILEK
;
A
#
# COMPACT_ATOMS: atom_id res chain seq x y z
N MET A 1 10.28 15.91 -25.47
CA MET A 1 9.58 16.71 -24.42
C MET A 1 9.91 16.09 -23.07
N THR A 2 10.28 16.88 -22.06
CA THR A 2 10.55 16.36 -20.71
C THR A 2 9.28 15.99 -19.98
N SER A 3 9.35 15.11 -18.98
CA SER A 3 8.21 14.74 -18.13
C SER A 3 7.61 15.95 -17.39
N GLN A 4 8.44 16.94 -17.03
CA GLN A 4 7.98 18.19 -16.42
C GLN A 4 7.15 19.03 -17.41
N GLU A 5 7.57 19.12 -18.68
CA GLU A 5 6.82 19.82 -19.72
C GLU A 5 5.51 19.13 -20.05
N ILE A 6 5.50 17.78 -20.12
CA ILE A 6 4.28 16.99 -20.35
C ILE A 6 3.26 17.28 -19.24
N ARG A 7 3.68 17.19 -17.96
CA ARG A 7 2.82 17.46 -16.81
C ARG A 7 2.26 18.88 -16.84
N LYS A 8 3.12 19.86 -17.11
CA LYS A 8 2.71 21.26 -17.21
C LYS A 8 1.70 21.47 -18.34
N ARG A 9 1.96 20.94 -19.54
CA ARG A 9 1.03 21.06 -20.68
C ARG A 9 -0.32 20.45 -20.37
N PHE A 10 -0.35 19.26 -19.74
CA PHE A 10 -1.60 18.61 -19.32
C PHE A 10 -2.42 19.50 -18.38
N LEU A 11 -1.80 19.99 -17.32
CA LEU A 11 -2.49 20.82 -16.35
C LEU A 11 -2.96 22.16 -16.97
N ASP A 12 -2.13 22.79 -17.77
CA ASP A 12 -2.48 24.04 -18.48
C ASP A 12 -3.62 23.82 -19.48
N PHE A 13 -3.64 22.69 -20.21
CA PHE A 13 -4.68 22.34 -21.17
C PHE A 13 -6.04 22.21 -20.51
N PHE A 14 -6.12 21.52 -19.38
CA PHE A 14 -7.37 21.35 -18.64
C PHE A 14 -7.75 22.60 -17.83
N ALA A 15 -6.80 23.38 -17.34
CA ALA A 15 -7.07 24.68 -16.72
C ALA A 15 -7.77 25.64 -17.70
N LYS A 16 -7.35 25.69 -18.96
CA LYS A 16 -8.02 26.47 -20.02
C LYS A 16 -9.45 26.01 -20.30
N ARG A 17 -9.79 24.77 -19.93
CA ARG A 17 -11.14 24.17 -20.04
C ARG A 17 -11.91 24.22 -18.73
N ASN A 18 -11.55 25.18 -17.87
CA ASN A 18 -12.18 25.46 -16.59
C ASN A 18 -12.08 24.32 -15.55
N HIS A 19 -11.04 23.47 -15.64
CA HIS A 19 -10.77 22.50 -14.58
C HIS A 19 -9.97 23.14 -13.45
N ALA A 20 -10.41 22.92 -12.22
CA ALA A 20 -9.61 23.29 -11.04
C ALA A 20 -8.44 22.31 -10.90
N ILE A 21 -7.24 22.86 -10.85
CA ILE A 21 -6.02 22.05 -10.65
C ILE A 21 -5.90 21.69 -9.18
N LEU A 22 -5.77 20.40 -8.92
CA LEU A 22 -5.59 19.84 -7.58
C LEU A 22 -4.14 19.45 -7.36
N ASP A 23 -3.68 19.66 -6.13
CA ASP A 23 -2.44 19.04 -5.68
C ASP A 23 -2.62 17.52 -5.58
N SER A 24 -1.52 16.78 -5.81
CA SER A 24 -1.52 15.33 -5.62
C SER A 24 -1.86 14.96 -4.17
N ALA A 25 -2.84 14.12 -3.98
CA ALA A 25 -3.12 13.54 -2.67
C ALA A 25 -1.97 12.63 -2.19
N SER A 26 -1.98 12.30 -0.90
CA SER A 26 -1.07 11.30 -0.34
C SER A 26 -1.20 9.95 -1.05
N LEU A 27 -0.09 9.21 -1.13
CA LEU A 27 -0.12 7.80 -1.56
C LEU A 27 -0.93 6.91 -0.61
N ILE A 28 -1.06 7.34 0.65
CA ILE A 28 -1.79 6.59 1.69
C ILE A 28 -3.28 6.84 1.50
N THR A 29 -4.04 5.80 1.21
CA THR A 29 -5.49 5.87 1.19
C THR A 29 -6.02 6.21 2.58
N ALA A 30 -7.07 7.01 2.64
CA ALA A 30 -7.78 7.25 3.90
C ALA A 30 -8.24 5.90 4.49
N ASP A 31 -8.00 5.70 5.79
CA ASP A 31 -8.54 4.56 6.52
C ASP A 31 -10.04 4.79 6.70
N ASP A 32 -10.85 4.51 5.67
CA ASP A 32 -12.30 4.52 5.80
C ASP A 32 -12.77 3.19 6.39
N PRO A 33 -13.34 3.20 7.61
CA PRO A 33 -13.86 1.98 8.25
C PRO A 33 -15.02 1.34 7.47
N LYS A 34 -15.67 2.08 6.56
CA LYS A 34 -16.77 1.62 5.72
C LYS A 34 -16.31 1.06 4.38
N ALA A 35 -15.07 1.35 3.96
CA ALA A 35 -14.51 0.80 2.73
C ALA A 35 -14.14 -0.67 2.93
N THR A 36 -14.98 -1.58 2.52
CA THR A 36 -14.77 -3.04 2.63
C THR A 36 -13.61 -3.56 1.79
N ASN A 37 -13.08 -2.77 0.85
CA ASN A 37 -11.97 -3.12 -0.05
C ASN A 37 -10.98 -1.96 -0.24
N ALA A 38 -10.62 -1.25 0.83
CA ALA A 38 -9.62 -0.18 0.73
C ALA A 38 -8.26 -0.77 0.33
N THR A 39 -7.74 -0.37 -0.82
CA THR A 39 -6.36 -0.63 -1.20
C THR A 39 -5.40 0.03 -0.19
N LEU A 40 -4.21 -0.53 0.00
CA LEU A 40 -3.23 0.05 0.93
C LEU A 40 -2.74 1.43 0.48
N PHE A 41 -2.74 1.66 -0.84
CA PHE A 41 -2.27 2.88 -1.49
C PHE A 41 -3.25 3.34 -2.56
N ASN A 42 -3.16 4.60 -2.93
CA ASN A 42 -3.82 5.11 -4.11
C ASN A 42 -3.18 4.49 -5.36
N THR A 43 -3.95 3.70 -6.10
CA THR A 43 -3.53 2.98 -7.32
C THR A 43 -4.00 3.65 -8.60
N ALA A 44 -4.87 4.66 -8.48
CA ALA A 44 -5.43 5.44 -9.60
C ALA A 44 -5.72 6.88 -9.17
N GLY A 45 -5.74 7.77 -10.15
CA GLY A 45 -5.95 9.21 -9.94
C GLY A 45 -7.24 9.56 -9.23
N MET A 46 -8.31 8.81 -9.52
CA MET A 46 -9.65 9.05 -9.00
C MET A 46 -9.88 8.56 -7.56
N GLN A 47 -9.04 7.72 -6.99
CA GLN A 47 -9.31 7.13 -5.66
C GLN A 47 -9.55 8.17 -4.55
N PRO A 48 -8.81 9.28 -4.47
CA PRO A 48 -9.10 10.35 -3.52
C PRO A 48 -10.45 11.05 -3.77
N LEU A 49 -11.03 10.87 -4.96
CA LEU A 49 -12.26 11.52 -5.41
C LEU A 49 -13.50 10.62 -5.33
N ILE A 50 -13.37 9.37 -4.85
CA ILE A 50 -14.51 8.42 -4.76
C ILE A 50 -15.76 9.03 -4.11
N PRO A 51 -15.73 9.76 -2.98
CA PRO A 51 -16.93 10.35 -2.40
C PRO A 51 -17.66 11.30 -3.36
N PHE A 52 -16.90 12.08 -4.13
CA PHE A 52 -17.45 13.05 -5.08
C PHE A 52 -18.02 12.37 -6.34
N LEU A 53 -17.36 11.31 -6.81
CA LEU A 53 -17.88 10.45 -7.89
C LEU A 53 -19.14 9.68 -7.46
N MET A 54 -19.32 9.46 -6.16
CA MET A 54 -20.55 8.88 -5.61
C MET A 54 -21.66 9.90 -5.34
N GLY A 55 -21.45 11.18 -5.64
CA GLY A 55 -22.46 12.24 -5.61
C GLY A 55 -22.26 13.34 -4.57
N GLU A 56 -21.16 13.32 -3.79
CA GLU A 56 -20.83 14.45 -2.92
C GLU A 56 -20.33 15.66 -3.75
N SER A 57 -20.54 16.88 -3.26
CA SER A 57 -20.04 18.08 -3.92
C SER A 57 -18.59 18.35 -3.57
N HIS A 58 -17.73 18.60 -4.55
CA HIS A 58 -16.34 18.97 -4.32
C HIS A 58 -16.19 20.49 -4.18
N SER A 59 -15.41 20.97 -3.19
CA SER A 59 -15.25 22.40 -2.87
C SER A 59 -14.61 23.24 -3.99
N LYS A 60 -13.91 22.60 -4.93
CA LYS A 60 -13.26 23.25 -6.10
C LYS A 60 -14.13 23.25 -7.36
N GLY A 61 -15.34 22.67 -7.32
CA GLY A 61 -16.25 22.58 -8.45
C GLY A 61 -16.34 21.19 -9.07
N SER A 62 -16.98 21.10 -10.24
CA SER A 62 -17.29 19.83 -10.93
C SER A 62 -16.24 19.40 -11.95
N ARG A 63 -15.33 20.27 -12.37
CA ARG A 63 -14.23 19.98 -13.31
C ARG A 63 -12.91 20.03 -12.57
N LEU A 64 -12.20 18.91 -12.49
CA LEU A 64 -10.98 18.75 -11.73
C LEU A 64 -9.88 18.16 -12.61
N ALA A 65 -8.61 18.53 -12.37
CA ALA A 65 -7.47 17.87 -13.00
C ALA A 65 -6.27 17.84 -12.05
N SER A 66 -5.44 16.80 -12.16
CA SER A 66 -4.24 16.62 -11.33
C SER A 66 -3.21 15.73 -12.00
N SER A 67 -1.97 15.80 -11.53
CA SER A 67 -0.96 14.75 -11.66
C SER A 67 -0.89 14.01 -10.33
N GLN A 68 -1.55 12.86 -10.21
CA GLN A 68 -1.70 12.11 -8.96
C GLN A 68 -0.60 11.07 -8.82
N LYS A 69 0.09 11.07 -7.69
CA LYS A 69 1.00 10.00 -7.27
C LYS A 69 0.23 8.71 -7.05
N CYS A 70 0.70 7.61 -7.64
CA CYS A 70 0.09 6.29 -7.54
C CYS A 70 1.12 5.22 -7.18
N VAL A 71 0.68 4.17 -6.49
CA VAL A 71 1.48 2.97 -6.21
C VAL A 71 0.66 1.72 -6.49
N ARG A 72 1.12 0.90 -7.45
CA ARG A 72 0.58 -0.43 -7.75
C ARG A 72 1.54 -1.51 -7.25
N THR A 73 1.02 -2.42 -6.44
CA THR A 73 1.81 -3.49 -5.82
C THR A 73 1.50 -4.87 -6.42
N GLY A 74 0.49 -4.97 -7.27
CA GLY A 74 0.14 -6.18 -8.03
C GLY A 74 1.27 -6.58 -8.96
N ASP A 75 1.79 -5.61 -9.69
CA ASP A 75 2.76 -5.78 -10.78
C ASP A 75 4.22 -5.78 -10.30
N LEU A 76 4.44 -5.95 -8.99
CA LEU A 76 5.76 -5.81 -8.37
C LEU A 76 6.80 -6.80 -8.90
N GLU A 77 6.37 -8.01 -9.30
CA GLU A 77 7.25 -9.04 -9.86
C GLU A 77 7.62 -8.77 -11.33
N GLU A 78 6.82 -7.99 -12.03
CA GLU A 78 7.00 -7.61 -13.44
C GLU A 78 7.96 -6.44 -13.58
N VAL A 79 8.10 -5.60 -12.54
CA VAL A 79 9.06 -4.49 -12.53
C VAL A 79 10.47 -4.96 -12.91
N GLY A 80 11.04 -4.25 -13.88
CA GLY A 80 12.30 -4.57 -14.53
C GLY A 80 12.13 -4.90 -16.02
N ASP A 81 10.88 -5.04 -16.50
CA ASP A 81 10.52 -5.03 -17.91
C ASP A 81 10.57 -3.59 -18.49
N ASN A 82 9.87 -3.33 -19.59
CA ASN A 82 9.91 -2.02 -20.28
C ASN A 82 8.80 -1.05 -19.86
N THR A 83 7.74 -1.53 -19.17
CA THR A 83 6.48 -0.79 -19.02
C THR A 83 5.94 -0.70 -17.60
N HIS A 84 6.37 -1.58 -16.68
CA HIS A 84 5.84 -1.64 -15.32
C HIS A 84 6.69 -0.87 -14.32
N ALA A 85 6.04 -0.01 -13.55
CA ALA A 85 6.61 0.71 -12.42
C ALA A 85 5.75 0.56 -11.18
N THR A 86 6.38 0.46 -9.99
CA THR A 86 5.65 0.40 -8.70
C THR A 86 5.08 1.76 -8.34
N PHE A 87 5.88 2.83 -8.44
CA PHE A 87 5.45 4.22 -8.32
C PHE A 87 5.36 4.84 -9.70
N PHE A 88 4.25 5.52 -9.98
CA PHE A 88 4.06 6.29 -11.20
C PHE A 88 3.16 7.49 -10.93
N GLU A 89 3.14 8.41 -11.90
CA GLU A 89 2.24 9.55 -11.88
C GLU A 89 1.10 9.32 -12.88
N MET A 90 -0.13 9.49 -12.42
CA MET A 90 -1.31 9.45 -13.28
C MET A 90 -1.80 10.87 -13.54
N LEU A 91 -1.70 11.31 -14.78
CA LEU A 91 -2.36 12.51 -15.26
C LEU A 91 -3.85 12.21 -15.39
N GLY A 92 -4.70 12.95 -14.71
CA GLY A 92 -6.14 12.69 -14.71
C GLY A 92 -6.96 13.97 -14.72
N ASN A 93 -8.08 13.92 -15.44
CA ASN A 93 -9.12 14.93 -15.39
C ASN A 93 -10.47 14.28 -15.11
N TRP A 94 -11.30 14.98 -14.35
CA TRP A 94 -12.56 14.46 -13.85
C TRP A 94 -13.71 15.42 -14.12
N SER A 95 -14.86 14.83 -14.49
CA SER A 95 -16.16 15.49 -14.52
C SER A 95 -17.04 14.91 -13.42
N LEU A 96 -17.51 15.75 -12.53
CA LEU A 96 -18.46 15.39 -11.48
C LEU A 96 -19.86 15.85 -11.90
N GLY A 97 -20.49 15.13 -12.86
CA GLY A 97 -21.81 15.45 -13.36
C GLY A 97 -21.89 16.67 -14.28
N ASP A 98 -20.79 17.09 -14.90
CA ASP A 98 -20.73 18.27 -15.78
C ASP A 98 -20.70 17.84 -17.26
N TYR A 99 -19.58 17.38 -17.77
CA TYR A 99 -19.44 16.84 -19.13
C TYR A 99 -19.37 15.31 -19.12
N PHE A 100 -19.56 14.69 -20.29
CA PHE A 100 -19.52 13.24 -20.44
C PHE A 100 -18.71 12.83 -21.68
N LYS A 101 -19.10 11.78 -22.40
CA LYS A 101 -18.31 11.14 -23.47
C LYS A 101 -17.81 12.08 -24.55
N GLU A 102 -18.68 12.96 -25.07
CA GLU A 102 -18.35 13.82 -26.22
C GLU A 102 -17.18 14.75 -25.90
N ASP A 103 -17.27 15.51 -24.80
CA ASP A 103 -16.20 16.41 -24.41
C ASP A 103 -14.96 15.63 -23.96
N ALA A 104 -15.11 14.52 -23.20
CA ALA A 104 -13.99 13.73 -22.72
C ALA A 104 -13.15 13.21 -23.89
N ILE A 105 -13.75 12.49 -24.83
CA ILE A 105 -13.09 11.94 -26.01
C ILE A 105 -12.47 13.06 -26.85
N THR A 106 -13.22 14.15 -27.07
CA THR A 106 -12.73 15.29 -27.85
C THR A 106 -11.49 15.91 -27.21
N TRP A 107 -11.49 16.13 -25.91
CA TRP A 107 -10.34 16.74 -25.22
C TRP A 107 -9.15 15.79 -25.10
N SER A 108 -9.38 14.50 -24.86
CA SER A 108 -8.32 13.49 -24.87
C SER A 108 -7.64 13.44 -26.23
N TRP A 109 -8.42 13.40 -27.34
CA TRP A 109 -7.89 13.46 -28.69
C TRP A 109 -7.11 14.74 -28.96
N GLN A 110 -7.70 15.90 -28.62
CA GLN A 110 -7.03 17.20 -28.81
C GLN A 110 -5.73 17.28 -28.04
N PHE A 111 -5.71 16.84 -26.76
CA PHE A 111 -4.50 16.85 -25.97
C PHE A 111 -3.41 15.94 -26.57
N LEU A 112 -3.78 14.78 -27.08
CA LEU A 112 -2.82 13.87 -27.69
C LEU A 112 -2.26 14.40 -29.01
N THR A 113 -3.09 15.03 -29.86
CA THR A 113 -2.73 15.32 -31.26
C THR A 113 -2.40 16.79 -31.57
N ASP A 114 -2.89 17.74 -30.77
CA ASP A 114 -2.61 19.17 -30.98
C ASP A 114 -1.13 19.49 -30.69
N LYS A 115 -0.49 20.19 -31.64
CA LYS A 115 0.95 20.54 -31.57
C LYS A 115 1.24 21.74 -30.68
N GLU A 116 0.27 22.64 -30.49
CA GLU A 116 0.46 23.88 -29.75
C GLU A 116 0.13 23.70 -28.28
N GLU A 117 -1.04 23.15 -27.96
CA GLU A 117 -1.54 23.00 -26.59
C GLU A 117 -1.35 21.59 -26.05
N GLY A 118 -1.25 20.58 -26.89
CA GLY A 118 -1.15 19.16 -26.55
C GLY A 118 0.25 18.58 -26.73
N LEU A 119 0.27 17.27 -27.00
CA LEU A 119 1.49 16.48 -27.18
C LEU A 119 1.98 16.46 -28.63
N GLY A 120 1.11 16.72 -29.61
CA GLY A 120 1.43 16.72 -31.04
C GLY A 120 1.80 15.34 -31.58
N LEU A 121 1.21 14.28 -31.03
CA LEU A 121 1.38 12.91 -31.53
C LEU A 121 0.81 12.76 -32.95
N ASP A 122 1.41 11.86 -33.73
CA ASP A 122 0.93 11.54 -35.06
C ASP A 122 -0.40 10.77 -34.98
N PRO A 123 -1.54 11.34 -35.48
CA PRO A 123 -2.83 10.67 -35.46
C PRO A 123 -2.83 9.31 -36.18
N ASN A 124 -1.96 9.13 -37.19
CA ASN A 124 -1.86 7.88 -37.94
C ASN A 124 -1.22 6.72 -37.14
N ARG A 125 -0.68 7.01 -35.96
CA ARG A 125 -0.08 6.03 -35.06
C ARG A 125 -0.99 5.73 -33.85
N LEU A 126 -2.21 6.32 -33.81
CA LEU A 126 -3.17 6.12 -32.72
C LEU A 126 -4.20 5.07 -33.10
N TYR A 127 -4.57 4.27 -32.11
CA TYR A 127 -5.64 3.28 -32.12
C TYR A 127 -6.46 3.43 -30.86
N VAL A 128 -7.74 3.06 -30.90
CA VAL A 128 -8.61 3.14 -29.73
C VAL A 128 -9.36 1.86 -29.49
N THR A 129 -9.63 1.57 -28.23
CA THR A 129 -10.52 0.49 -27.83
C THR A 129 -11.79 1.04 -27.21
N VAL A 130 -12.87 0.29 -27.32
CA VAL A 130 -14.17 0.61 -26.71
C VAL A 130 -14.81 -0.63 -26.14
N PHE A 131 -15.70 -0.45 -25.18
CA PHE A 131 -16.38 -1.56 -24.49
C PHE A 131 -17.29 -2.36 -25.42
N ALA A 132 -17.08 -3.68 -25.48
CA ALA A 132 -17.85 -4.61 -26.31
C ALA A 132 -19.24 -4.95 -25.74
N GLY A 133 -19.54 -4.54 -24.50
CA GLY A 133 -20.72 -4.93 -23.77
C GLY A 133 -20.53 -6.23 -22.96
N ASN A 134 -21.46 -6.47 -22.06
CA ASN A 134 -21.62 -7.72 -21.31
C ASN A 134 -23.12 -7.98 -21.08
N ASP A 135 -23.46 -9.00 -20.28
CA ASP A 135 -24.85 -9.39 -20.02
C ASP A 135 -25.70 -8.27 -19.35
N MET A 136 -25.06 -7.29 -18.69
CA MET A 136 -25.75 -6.23 -17.93
C MET A 136 -25.65 -4.86 -18.58
N VAL A 137 -24.58 -4.59 -19.31
CA VAL A 137 -24.30 -3.27 -19.91
C VAL A 137 -24.08 -3.44 -21.40
N PRO A 138 -24.84 -2.70 -22.25
CA PRO A 138 -24.74 -2.83 -23.69
C PRO A 138 -23.40 -2.33 -24.22
N LYS A 139 -23.07 -2.76 -25.44
CA LYS A 139 -21.94 -2.29 -26.23
C LYS A 139 -21.94 -0.76 -26.35
N ASP A 140 -20.79 -0.13 -26.18
CA ASP A 140 -20.64 1.32 -26.20
C ASP A 140 -20.57 1.88 -27.63
N THR A 141 -21.71 1.88 -28.33
CA THR A 141 -21.81 2.43 -29.66
C THR A 141 -21.74 3.95 -29.71
N GLU A 142 -22.10 4.63 -28.61
CA GLU A 142 -22.01 6.09 -28.51
C GLU A 142 -20.55 6.56 -28.58
N ALA A 143 -19.64 5.93 -27.83
CA ALA A 143 -18.22 6.24 -27.89
C ALA A 143 -17.65 6.01 -29.31
N VAL A 144 -18.08 4.94 -30.01
CA VAL A 144 -17.65 4.68 -31.38
C VAL A 144 -18.05 5.79 -32.33
N GLU A 145 -19.32 6.27 -32.28
CA GLU A 145 -19.76 7.34 -33.15
C GLU A 145 -19.03 8.67 -32.88
N ILE A 146 -18.62 8.92 -31.66
CA ILE A 146 -17.76 10.07 -31.32
C ILE A 146 -16.37 9.87 -31.90
N TRP A 147 -15.76 8.70 -31.69
CA TRP A 147 -14.42 8.40 -32.21
C TRP A 147 -14.29 8.45 -33.71
N LYS A 148 -15.34 8.08 -34.47
CA LYS A 148 -15.39 8.18 -35.95
C LYS A 148 -15.16 9.59 -36.47
N GLN A 149 -15.37 10.63 -35.66
CA GLN A 149 -15.08 12.01 -36.04
C GLN A 149 -13.57 12.31 -36.10
N PHE A 150 -12.74 11.49 -35.46
CA PHE A 150 -11.31 11.72 -35.24
C PHE A 150 -10.43 10.66 -35.88
N ILE A 151 -10.85 9.40 -35.88
CA ILE A 151 -10.04 8.24 -36.29
C ILE A 151 -10.87 7.33 -37.22
N PRO A 152 -10.27 6.68 -38.23
CA PRO A 152 -10.97 5.74 -39.08
C PRO A 152 -11.57 4.57 -38.30
N GLU A 153 -12.76 4.13 -38.66
CA GLU A 153 -13.52 3.07 -37.96
C GLU A 153 -12.74 1.76 -37.81
N HIS A 154 -11.88 1.41 -38.77
CA HIS A 154 -11.05 0.20 -38.72
C HIS A 154 -9.90 0.26 -37.71
N ARG A 155 -9.70 1.40 -37.02
CA ARG A 155 -8.77 1.58 -35.91
C ARG A 155 -9.46 1.67 -34.55
N ILE A 156 -10.76 1.35 -34.51
CA ILE A 156 -11.59 1.30 -33.29
C ILE A 156 -11.90 -0.17 -33.00
N TYR A 157 -11.38 -0.69 -31.89
CA TYR A 157 -11.49 -2.10 -31.53
C TYR A 157 -12.40 -2.27 -30.33
N TYR A 158 -13.20 -3.33 -30.35
CA TYR A 158 -14.06 -3.68 -29.23
C TYR A 158 -13.35 -4.68 -28.32
N ARG A 159 -13.30 -4.37 -27.01
CA ARG A 159 -12.72 -5.22 -25.97
C ARG A 159 -13.77 -5.55 -24.91
N ASP A 160 -13.61 -6.66 -24.24
CA ASP A 160 -14.52 -7.14 -23.20
C ASP A 160 -14.36 -6.40 -21.85
N SER A 161 -15.07 -6.89 -20.83
CA SER A 161 -15.04 -6.30 -19.48
C SER A 161 -13.69 -6.41 -18.79
N LYS A 162 -12.77 -7.22 -19.27
CA LYS A 162 -11.44 -7.33 -18.69
C LYS A 162 -10.59 -6.10 -19.00
N ASP A 163 -10.75 -5.56 -20.19
CA ASP A 163 -9.94 -4.45 -20.69
C ASP A 163 -10.72 -3.11 -20.62
N ASN A 164 -11.96 -3.05 -21.15
CA ASN A 164 -12.72 -1.79 -21.26
C ASN A 164 -13.89 -1.65 -20.25
N TRP A 165 -13.75 -2.21 -19.06
CA TRP A 165 -14.64 -1.96 -17.92
C TRP A 165 -13.82 -1.63 -16.69
N TRP A 166 -14.09 -0.49 -16.06
CA TRP A 166 -13.32 -0.06 -14.90
C TRP A 166 -14.17 0.08 -13.64
N THR A 167 -13.55 -0.25 -12.48
CA THR A 167 -14.12 -0.12 -11.15
C THR A 167 -13.02 0.08 -10.10
N ALA A 168 -13.28 0.90 -9.09
CA ALA A 168 -12.37 1.13 -7.96
C ALA A 168 -12.47 0.05 -6.87
N GLY A 169 -13.30 -0.97 -7.05
CA GLY A 169 -13.51 -2.05 -6.08
C GLY A 169 -14.97 -2.45 -5.96
N ALA A 170 -15.28 -3.33 -5.01
CA ALA A 170 -16.62 -3.93 -4.90
C ALA A 170 -17.73 -2.94 -4.51
N ASN A 171 -17.40 -1.81 -3.87
CA ASN A 171 -18.36 -0.78 -3.49
C ASN A 171 -17.85 0.57 -4.02
N SER A 172 -18.11 0.85 -5.30
CA SER A 172 -17.52 2.00 -5.97
C SER A 172 -18.31 2.42 -7.20
N PRO A 173 -18.01 3.59 -7.78
CA PRO A 173 -18.45 3.90 -9.13
C PRO A 173 -17.77 2.98 -10.13
N ALA A 174 -18.46 2.69 -11.23
CA ALA A 174 -17.97 1.86 -12.33
C ALA A 174 -18.56 2.30 -13.67
N GLY A 175 -17.91 1.91 -14.76
CA GLY A 175 -18.42 2.15 -16.10
C GLY A 175 -17.54 1.61 -17.21
N PRO A 176 -18.06 1.65 -18.46
CA PRO A 176 -17.27 1.33 -19.64
C PRO A 176 -16.14 2.34 -19.83
N SER A 177 -15.07 1.90 -20.47
CA SER A 177 -13.93 2.75 -20.79
C SER A 177 -13.58 2.70 -22.28
N THR A 178 -12.80 3.68 -22.70
CA THR A 178 -12.12 3.71 -24.00
C THR A 178 -10.67 4.03 -23.77
N GLU A 179 -9.79 3.22 -24.36
CA GLU A 179 -8.34 3.35 -24.20
C GLU A 179 -7.69 3.81 -25.50
N MET A 180 -6.65 4.61 -25.40
CA MET A 180 -5.88 5.11 -26.54
C MET A 180 -4.50 4.48 -26.51
N PHE A 181 -4.17 3.82 -27.62
CA PHE A 181 -2.90 3.14 -27.84
C PHE A 181 -2.07 3.88 -28.87
N TYR A 182 -0.75 3.87 -28.69
CA TYR A 182 0.18 4.48 -29.62
C TYR A 182 1.18 3.45 -30.17
N ASP A 183 1.38 3.44 -31.49
CA ASP A 183 2.38 2.61 -32.17
C ASP A 183 3.79 3.16 -31.89
N LEU A 184 4.59 2.41 -31.13
CA LEU A 184 5.96 2.76 -30.79
C LEU A 184 6.91 2.61 -31.98
N THR A 185 6.58 1.73 -32.93
CA THR A 185 7.43 1.43 -34.11
C THR A 185 7.24 2.43 -35.24
N GLY A 186 6.03 2.94 -35.41
CA GLY A 186 5.62 3.75 -36.55
C GLY A 186 5.41 2.96 -37.84
N GLU A 187 5.36 1.62 -37.76
CA GLU A 187 5.32 0.73 -38.93
C GLU A 187 4.05 -0.14 -38.99
N LEU A 188 3.19 -0.13 -37.96
CA LEU A 188 2.08 -1.06 -37.86
C LEU A 188 0.95 -0.81 -38.88
N GLY A 189 0.67 0.45 -39.23
CA GLY A 189 -0.38 0.79 -40.21
C GLY A 189 -1.79 0.38 -39.75
N ASP A 190 -2.60 -0.13 -40.66
CA ASP A 190 -3.94 -0.61 -40.36
C ASP A 190 -3.90 -2.07 -39.93
N LEU A 191 -4.53 -2.40 -38.81
CA LEU A 191 -4.51 -3.72 -38.20
C LEU A 191 -5.90 -4.34 -38.17
N SER A 192 -6.01 -5.63 -38.37
CA SER A 192 -7.17 -6.40 -37.94
C SER A 192 -7.21 -6.49 -36.40
N ALA A 193 -8.35 -6.85 -35.82
CA ALA A 193 -8.48 -6.99 -34.37
C ALA A 193 -7.44 -7.99 -33.78
N LYS A 194 -7.17 -9.08 -34.47
CA LYS A 194 -6.19 -10.07 -34.05
C LYS A 194 -4.74 -9.56 -34.13
N GLU A 195 -4.44 -8.76 -35.16
CA GLU A 195 -3.10 -8.16 -35.30
C GLU A 195 -2.90 -7.06 -34.25
N PHE A 196 -3.96 -6.32 -33.89
CA PHE A 196 -3.93 -5.36 -32.79
C PHE A 196 -3.61 -6.06 -31.44
N GLU A 197 -4.31 -7.16 -31.12
CA GLU A 197 -4.04 -7.94 -29.91
C GLU A 197 -2.58 -8.45 -29.88
N GLN A 198 -2.10 -8.98 -31.00
CA GLN A 198 -0.72 -9.47 -31.08
C GLN A 198 0.30 -8.32 -30.95
N ALA A 199 0.03 -7.15 -31.51
CA ALA A 199 0.92 -6.00 -31.40
C ALA A 199 0.96 -5.42 -29.99
N ASP A 200 -0.15 -5.51 -29.24
CA ASP A 200 -0.23 -5.16 -27.83
C ASP A 200 0.55 -6.15 -26.95
N GLU A 201 0.35 -7.47 -27.14
CA GLU A 201 1.12 -8.52 -26.46
C GLU A 201 2.64 -8.43 -26.76
N ASP A 202 3.01 -8.10 -28.00
CA ASP A 202 4.40 -7.89 -28.42
C ASP A 202 5.00 -6.57 -27.89
N GLN A 203 4.25 -5.75 -27.16
CA GLN A 203 4.63 -4.42 -26.68
C GLN A 203 5.05 -3.45 -27.81
N LYS A 204 4.51 -3.60 -29.02
CA LYS A 204 4.65 -2.66 -30.13
C LYS A 204 3.67 -1.51 -30.03
N LEU A 205 2.53 -1.76 -29.40
CA LEU A 205 1.56 -0.77 -28.96
C LEU A 205 1.74 -0.50 -27.48
N VAL A 206 1.48 0.72 -27.05
CA VAL A 206 1.41 1.08 -25.64
C VAL A 206 0.15 1.87 -25.36
N GLU A 207 -0.62 1.43 -24.35
CA GLU A 207 -1.72 2.21 -23.80
C GLU A 207 -1.16 3.48 -23.15
N ILE A 208 -1.59 4.65 -23.63
CA ILE A 208 -1.11 5.95 -23.13
C ILE A 208 -2.21 6.74 -22.41
N TRP A 209 -3.49 6.38 -22.60
CA TRP A 209 -4.62 7.10 -22.02
C TRP A 209 -5.84 6.21 -21.90
N ASN A 210 -6.63 6.41 -20.85
CA ASN A 210 -7.91 5.73 -20.64
C ASN A 210 -8.97 6.73 -20.16
N ASP A 211 -10.12 6.80 -20.86
CA ASP A 211 -11.31 7.55 -20.44
C ASP A 211 -12.35 6.58 -19.90
N VAL A 212 -12.77 6.74 -18.64
CA VAL A 212 -13.78 5.93 -17.98
C VAL A 212 -15.08 6.71 -17.84
N PHE A 213 -16.18 6.14 -18.31
CA PHE A 213 -17.51 6.74 -18.28
C PHE A 213 -18.34 6.16 -17.13
N MET A 214 -18.14 6.71 -15.93
CA MET A 214 -18.75 6.21 -14.71
C MET A 214 -20.23 6.56 -14.64
N ALA A 215 -21.08 5.58 -14.88
CA ALA A 215 -22.52 5.70 -14.82
C ALA A 215 -23.18 4.74 -13.84
N TYR A 216 -22.46 3.73 -13.34
CA TYR A 216 -23.01 2.64 -12.53
C TYR A 216 -22.45 2.64 -11.10
N LYS A 217 -23.31 2.21 -10.16
CA LYS A 217 -22.94 1.99 -8.76
C LYS A 217 -22.79 0.50 -8.51
N LEU A 218 -21.66 0.12 -7.92
CA LEU A 218 -21.42 -1.25 -7.45
C LEU A 218 -21.61 -1.35 -5.93
N GLU A 219 -22.24 -2.46 -5.49
CA GLU A 219 -22.26 -2.92 -4.09
C GLU A 219 -21.97 -4.42 -4.07
N GLY A 220 -20.98 -4.83 -3.28
CA GLY A 220 -20.56 -6.24 -3.23
C GLY A 220 -19.97 -6.77 -4.54
N GLY A 221 -19.62 -5.90 -5.49
CA GLY A 221 -19.11 -6.27 -6.82
C GLY A 221 -20.19 -6.39 -7.90
N GLU A 222 -21.46 -6.23 -7.53
CA GLU A 222 -22.62 -6.30 -8.43
C GLU A 222 -23.12 -4.90 -8.75
N ILE A 223 -23.61 -4.69 -9.98
CA ILE A 223 -24.27 -3.43 -10.37
C ILE A 223 -25.64 -3.37 -9.67
N VAL A 224 -25.81 -2.39 -8.77
CA VAL A 224 -27.08 -2.19 -8.04
C VAL A 224 -27.95 -1.07 -8.62
N GLY A 225 -27.43 -0.29 -9.58
CA GLY A 225 -28.14 0.80 -10.22
C GLY A 225 -27.20 1.80 -10.89
N GLU A 226 -27.79 2.91 -11.35
CA GLU A 226 -27.02 4.03 -11.89
C GLU A 226 -26.55 4.97 -10.76
N LEU A 227 -25.47 5.70 -11.02
CA LEU A 227 -25.01 6.78 -10.16
C LEU A 227 -26.00 7.96 -10.19
N PRO A 228 -26.06 8.80 -9.15
CA PRO A 228 -26.88 10.01 -9.13
C PRO A 228 -26.53 10.99 -10.26
N GLN A 229 -25.32 10.91 -10.78
CA GLN A 229 -24.79 11.72 -11.88
C GLN A 229 -23.83 10.88 -12.73
N LYS A 230 -23.74 11.20 -14.02
CA LYS A 230 -22.75 10.61 -14.91
C LYS A 230 -21.43 11.35 -14.75
N ASN A 231 -20.35 10.61 -14.51
CA ASN A 231 -19.04 11.19 -14.27
C ASN A 231 -18.04 10.71 -15.34
N VAL A 232 -16.98 11.48 -15.51
CA VAL A 232 -15.81 11.08 -16.28
C VAL A 232 -14.63 10.97 -15.34
N ASP A 233 -13.90 9.87 -15.46
CA ASP A 233 -12.58 9.69 -14.89
C ASP A 233 -11.59 9.41 -16.02
N THR A 234 -10.47 10.09 -16.05
CA THR A 234 -9.43 9.79 -17.03
C THR A 234 -8.12 9.46 -16.35
N GLY A 235 -7.28 8.68 -17.04
CA GLY A 235 -5.98 8.32 -16.55
C GLY A 235 -4.97 8.11 -17.66
N ALA A 236 -3.87 8.90 -17.63
CA ALA A 236 -2.72 8.72 -18.50
C ALA A 236 -1.48 8.51 -17.63
N GLY A 237 -0.77 7.40 -17.82
CA GLY A 237 0.50 7.13 -17.14
C GLY A 237 1.59 8.06 -17.66
N LEU A 238 2.05 9.00 -16.83
CA LEU A 238 3.09 9.96 -17.23
C LEU A 238 4.33 9.27 -17.77
N GLU A 239 4.75 8.17 -17.15
CA GLU A 239 5.94 7.40 -17.54
C GLU A 239 5.81 6.84 -18.97
N ARG A 240 4.62 6.33 -19.33
CA ARG A 240 4.35 5.83 -20.68
C ARG A 240 4.27 6.95 -21.70
N VAL A 241 3.57 8.03 -21.37
CA VAL A 241 3.52 9.23 -22.22
C VAL A 241 4.91 9.84 -22.42
N ALA A 242 5.74 9.89 -21.37
CA ALA A 242 7.11 10.38 -21.45
C ALA A 242 7.97 9.51 -22.37
N ALA A 243 7.83 8.17 -22.30
CA ALA A 243 8.54 7.26 -23.21
C ALA A 243 8.19 7.56 -24.67
N VAL A 244 6.91 7.69 -25.01
CA VAL A 244 6.46 8.06 -26.36
C VAL A 244 7.04 9.40 -26.79
N MET A 245 6.95 10.43 -25.94
CA MET A 245 7.40 11.78 -26.27
C MET A 245 8.91 11.94 -26.33
N GLN A 246 9.67 11.04 -25.69
CA GLN A 246 11.14 10.99 -25.73
C GLN A 246 11.67 9.99 -26.77
N GLY A 247 10.77 9.34 -27.53
CA GLY A 247 11.11 8.45 -28.64
C GLY A 247 11.76 7.14 -28.19
N THR A 248 11.38 6.65 -27.01
CA THR A 248 11.84 5.35 -26.48
C THR A 248 10.66 4.39 -26.31
N THR A 249 10.95 3.10 -26.34
CA THR A 249 9.99 2.01 -26.08
C THR A 249 9.98 1.53 -24.63
N ASN A 250 10.72 2.23 -23.77
CA ASN A 250 11.00 1.79 -22.41
C ASN A 250 10.90 2.98 -21.43
N ILE A 251 10.02 2.89 -20.44
CA ILE A 251 9.83 3.96 -19.46
C ILE A 251 11.11 4.27 -18.67
N PHE A 252 12.02 3.30 -18.51
CA PHE A 252 13.28 3.47 -17.78
C PHE A 252 14.34 4.26 -18.57
N ASP A 253 14.16 4.46 -19.88
CA ASP A 253 15.04 5.28 -20.72
C ASP A 253 14.59 6.75 -20.78
N THR A 254 13.65 7.14 -19.93
CA THR A 254 13.14 8.51 -19.82
C THR A 254 13.86 9.31 -18.72
N ASP A 255 13.68 10.62 -18.75
CA ASP A 255 14.18 11.56 -17.73
C ASP A 255 13.68 11.25 -16.30
N LEU A 256 12.67 10.40 -16.15
CA LEU A 256 12.13 9.93 -14.87
C LEU A 256 12.99 8.83 -14.21
N PHE A 257 13.91 8.17 -14.95
CA PHE A 257 14.72 7.06 -14.44
C PHE A 257 16.19 7.14 -14.84
N VAL A 258 16.52 7.73 -15.99
CA VAL A 258 17.90 7.85 -16.50
C VAL A 258 18.89 8.36 -15.44
N PRO A 259 18.59 9.42 -14.65
CA PRO A 259 19.52 9.89 -13.62
C PRO A 259 19.87 8.82 -12.58
N LEU A 260 18.92 7.95 -12.22
CA LEU A 260 19.15 6.86 -11.27
C LEU A 260 19.94 5.70 -11.90
N LEU A 261 19.63 5.37 -13.15
CA LEU A 261 20.32 4.32 -13.89
C LEU A 261 21.77 4.70 -14.19
N ASP A 262 22.07 5.96 -14.48
CA ASP A 262 23.44 6.44 -14.72
C ASP A 262 24.28 6.33 -13.44
N ILE A 263 23.74 6.67 -12.29
CA ILE A 263 24.39 6.43 -10.99
C ILE A 263 24.71 4.93 -10.83
N LEU A 264 23.73 4.04 -11.09
CA LEU A 264 23.93 2.59 -10.97
C LEU A 264 24.96 2.05 -11.96
N LYS A 265 24.99 2.55 -13.21
CA LYS A 265 26.02 2.18 -14.21
C LYS A 265 27.43 2.51 -13.75
N GLN A 266 27.62 3.65 -13.07
CA GLN A 266 28.95 4.08 -12.59
C GLN A 266 29.46 3.21 -11.43
N HIS A 267 28.57 2.64 -10.62
CA HIS A 267 28.95 1.95 -9.39
C HIS A 267 28.81 0.42 -9.44
N ALA A 268 28.06 -0.13 -10.39
CA ALA A 268 27.90 -1.56 -10.57
C ALA A 268 29.14 -2.20 -11.19
N ARG A 269 29.64 -3.30 -10.62
CA ARG A 269 30.72 -4.10 -11.19
C ARG A 269 30.23 -5.05 -12.27
N ASN A 270 29.00 -5.52 -12.15
CA ASN A 270 28.34 -6.44 -13.08
C ASN A 270 26.97 -5.87 -13.46
N TYR A 271 26.96 -4.78 -14.26
CA TYR A 271 25.73 -4.10 -14.61
C TYR A 271 24.76 -5.02 -15.37
N ASN A 272 23.51 -5.04 -14.92
CA ASN A 272 22.41 -5.73 -15.57
C ASN A 272 21.20 -4.80 -15.57
N GLU A 273 20.63 -4.54 -16.73
CA GLU A 273 19.54 -3.59 -16.90
C GLU A 273 18.30 -3.92 -16.05
N ARG A 274 17.83 -5.18 -16.07
CA ARG A 274 16.67 -5.57 -15.30
C ARG A 274 16.85 -5.29 -13.81
N HIS A 275 17.98 -5.64 -13.25
CA HIS A 275 18.26 -5.38 -11.84
C HIS A 275 18.44 -3.90 -11.54
N ALA A 276 19.05 -3.14 -12.43
CA ALA A 276 19.21 -1.69 -12.28
C ALA A 276 17.83 -0.98 -12.29
N ARG A 277 16.93 -1.36 -13.19
CA ARG A 277 15.55 -0.87 -13.24
C ARG A 277 14.78 -1.16 -11.95
N ILE A 278 14.90 -2.38 -11.41
CA ILE A 278 14.29 -2.75 -10.13
C ILE A 278 14.82 -1.85 -9.00
N ILE A 279 16.13 -1.59 -8.94
CA ILE A 279 16.70 -0.72 -7.90
C ILE A 279 16.17 0.71 -8.05
N ALA A 280 16.21 1.27 -9.26
CA ALA A 280 15.76 2.63 -9.54
C ALA A 280 14.28 2.82 -9.17
N ASP A 281 13.39 1.92 -9.60
CA ASP A 281 11.97 1.93 -9.27
C ASP A 281 11.72 1.81 -7.77
N HIS A 282 12.35 0.84 -7.13
CA HIS A 282 12.07 0.53 -5.72
C HIS A 282 12.64 1.58 -4.76
N ILE A 283 13.78 2.17 -5.05
CA ILE A 283 14.31 3.29 -4.25
C ILE A 283 13.46 4.54 -4.46
N LYS A 284 13.07 4.86 -5.70
CA LYS A 284 12.12 5.94 -6.01
C LYS A 284 10.82 5.76 -5.22
N THR A 285 10.20 4.59 -5.32
CA THR A 285 8.97 4.25 -4.58
C THR A 285 9.15 4.40 -3.07
N ALA A 286 10.24 3.88 -2.51
CA ALA A 286 10.51 3.96 -1.07
C ALA A 286 10.64 5.40 -0.57
N VAL A 287 11.29 6.28 -1.34
CA VAL A 287 11.42 7.71 -0.99
C VAL A 287 10.05 8.38 -0.92
N PHE A 288 9.17 8.13 -1.89
CA PHE A 288 7.82 8.68 -1.89
C PHE A 288 6.96 8.13 -0.76
N LEU A 289 6.99 6.81 -0.51
CA LEU A 289 6.24 6.19 0.58
C LEU A 289 6.67 6.73 1.95
N ILE A 290 7.99 6.88 2.19
CA ILE A 290 8.53 7.44 3.43
C ILE A 290 8.14 8.92 3.56
N ASN A 291 8.16 9.67 2.45
CA ASN A 291 7.74 11.08 2.45
C ASN A 291 6.28 11.25 2.85
N ASP A 292 5.42 10.36 2.37
CA ASP A 292 3.99 10.37 2.68
C ASP A 292 3.67 9.70 4.04
N GLY A 293 4.69 9.34 4.84
CA GLY A 293 4.54 8.91 6.24
C GLY A 293 4.45 7.39 6.45
N VAL A 294 4.77 6.56 5.46
CA VAL A 294 4.80 5.10 5.65
C VAL A 294 5.96 4.70 6.56
N VAL A 295 5.63 4.02 7.65
CA VAL A 295 6.60 3.45 8.59
C VAL A 295 6.80 1.97 8.31
N ILE A 296 8.07 1.53 8.25
CA ILE A 296 8.42 0.12 8.00
C ILE A 296 7.88 -0.78 9.13
N SER A 297 7.10 -1.80 8.76
CA SER A 297 6.49 -2.75 9.69
C SER A 297 6.41 -4.17 9.11
N ASN A 298 5.84 -5.10 9.87
CA ASN A 298 5.61 -6.50 9.41
C ASN A 298 4.24 -6.71 8.75
N THR A 299 3.39 -5.69 8.70
CA THR A 299 2.03 -5.79 8.19
C THR A 299 1.66 -4.54 7.38
N GLY A 300 0.64 -4.65 6.54
CA GLY A 300 0.07 -3.52 5.80
C GLY A 300 1.09 -2.75 4.95
N ARG A 301 0.93 -1.43 4.90
CA ARG A 301 1.76 -0.50 4.10
C ARG A 301 3.26 -0.62 4.41
N GLY A 302 3.61 -0.76 5.68
CA GLY A 302 5.01 -0.88 6.11
C GLY A 302 5.66 -2.21 5.69
N TYR A 303 4.88 -3.29 5.54
CA TYR A 303 5.36 -4.55 4.98
C TYR A 303 5.67 -4.42 3.48
N VAL A 304 4.83 -3.70 2.73
CA VAL A 304 5.10 -3.42 1.31
C VAL A 304 6.41 -2.66 1.16
N LEU A 305 6.60 -1.57 1.93
CA LEU A 305 7.85 -0.80 1.92
C LEU A 305 9.06 -1.70 2.25
N ARG A 306 8.94 -2.58 3.23
CA ARG A 306 10.00 -3.56 3.55
C ARG A 306 10.27 -4.52 2.39
N ARG A 307 9.22 -5.00 1.70
CA ARG A 307 9.34 -5.93 0.57
C ARG A 307 10.09 -5.30 -0.60
N ILE A 308 9.76 -4.07 -0.99
CA ILE A 308 10.45 -3.37 -2.08
C ILE A 308 11.91 -3.06 -1.74
N LEU A 309 12.22 -2.65 -0.50
CA LEU A 309 13.60 -2.44 -0.07
C LEU A 309 14.43 -3.73 -0.10
N ARG A 310 13.85 -4.86 0.31
CA ARG A 310 14.52 -6.18 0.21
C ARG A 310 14.77 -6.56 -1.24
N ARG A 311 13.83 -6.27 -2.14
CA ARG A 311 13.97 -6.57 -3.56
C ARG A 311 15.03 -5.69 -4.22
N ALA A 312 15.08 -4.40 -3.84
CA ALA A 312 16.16 -3.49 -4.25
C ALA A 312 17.54 -4.00 -3.79
N TYR A 313 17.66 -4.42 -2.51
CA TYR A 313 18.91 -4.98 -1.99
C TYR A 313 19.34 -6.24 -2.74
N ASN A 314 18.43 -7.17 -3.02
CA ASN A 314 18.74 -8.37 -3.79
C ASN A 314 19.24 -8.05 -5.21
N SER A 315 18.74 -6.97 -5.80
CA SER A 315 19.16 -6.49 -7.11
C SER A 315 20.52 -5.78 -7.06
N LEU A 316 20.82 -5.03 -5.97
CA LEU A 316 22.16 -4.48 -5.72
C LEU A 316 23.23 -5.59 -5.64
N GLU A 317 22.95 -6.64 -4.88
CA GLU A 317 23.81 -7.83 -4.81
C GLU A 317 24.02 -8.50 -6.18
N ALA A 318 22.98 -8.55 -7.01
CA ALA A 318 23.05 -9.19 -8.33
C ALA A 318 23.96 -8.42 -9.32
N ILE A 319 24.01 -7.09 -9.20
CA ILE A 319 24.88 -6.24 -10.02
C ILE A 319 26.23 -5.93 -9.35
N GLU A 320 26.51 -6.57 -8.23
CA GLU A 320 27.72 -6.34 -7.42
C GLU A 320 27.95 -4.86 -7.07
N CYS A 321 26.86 -4.16 -6.70
CA CYS A 321 26.86 -2.78 -6.28
C CYS A 321 26.70 -2.67 -4.76
N SER A 322 27.50 -1.81 -4.13
CA SER A 322 27.44 -1.60 -2.68
C SER A 322 26.20 -0.81 -2.30
N GLU A 323 25.57 -1.19 -1.17
CA GLU A 323 24.47 -0.44 -0.57
C GLU A 323 24.82 0.99 -0.16
N LYS A 324 26.11 1.34 -0.13
CA LYS A 324 26.60 2.70 0.14
C LYS A 324 26.16 3.73 -0.88
N ILE A 325 25.67 3.29 -2.05
CA ILE A 325 25.11 4.15 -3.11
C ILE A 325 23.69 4.67 -2.76
N ILE A 326 22.99 4.03 -1.80
CA ILE A 326 21.60 4.38 -1.46
C ILE A 326 21.40 5.86 -1.12
N PRO A 327 22.28 6.53 -0.33
CA PRO A 327 22.16 7.97 -0.11
C PRO A 327 22.16 8.79 -1.40
N GLU A 328 23.01 8.46 -2.37
CA GLU A 328 23.12 9.16 -3.64
C GLU A 328 21.83 8.98 -4.48
N LEU A 329 21.31 7.76 -4.55
CA LEU A 329 20.02 7.48 -5.21
C LEU A 329 18.86 8.25 -4.56
N ILE A 330 18.79 8.31 -3.22
CA ILE A 330 17.76 9.06 -2.50
C ILE A 330 17.86 10.56 -2.80
N HIS A 331 19.08 11.12 -2.80
CA HIS A 331 19.30 12.53 -3.18
C HIS A 331 18.85 12.79 -4.61
N ALA A 332 19.19 11.91 -5.55
CA ALA A 332 18.77 12.05 -6.95
C ALA A 332 17.23 12.08 -7.07
N VAL A 333 16.53 11.16 -6.41
CA VAL A 333 15.04 11.15 -6.40
C VAL A 333 14.49 12.47 -5.85
N VAL A 334 14.99 12.93 -4.71
CA VAL A 334 14.50 14.18 -4.11
C VAL A 334 14.77 15.37 -5.04
N LEU A 335 15.93 15.42 -5.69
CA LEU A 335 16.29 16.50 -6.61
C LEU A 335 15.40 16.51 -7.85
N MET A 336 15.12 15.33 -8.45
CA MET A 336 14.26 15.20 -9.64
C MET A 336 12.83 15.74 -9.39
N TYR A 337 12.33 15.66 -8.17
CA TYR A 337 10.97 16.04 -7.81
C TYR A 337 10.91 17.23 -6.82
N LYS A 338 12.03 17.97 -6.65
CA LYS A 338 12.16 19.02 -5.64
C LYS A 338 11.07 20.07 -5.73
N ASP A 339 10.82 20.59 -6.92
CA ASP A 339 9.87 21.69 -7.15
C ASP A 339 8.41 21.22 -7.23
N LEU A 340 8.17 19.92 -7.12
CA LEU A 340 6.86 19.32 -7.26
C LEU A 340 6.35 18.72 -5.94
N TYR A 341 6.98 17.65 -5.48
CA TYR A 341 6.51 16.88 -4.31
C TYR A 341 7.41 17.03 -3.09
N PHE A 342 8.60 17.63 -3.23
CA PHE A 342 9.59 17.78 -2.16
C PHE A 342 9.96 19.23 -1.86
N LYS A 343 9.05 20.18 -2.13
CA LYS A 343 9.28 21.63 -1.91
C LYS A 343 9.76 21.96 -0.49
N ASP A 344 9.21 21.27 0.51
CA ASP A 344 9.52 21.48 1.92
C ASP A 344 10.54 20.46 2.47
N VAL A 345 11.24 19.74 1.60
CA VAL A 345 12.22 18.72 2.01
C VAL A 345 13.62 19.33 2.00
N ASP A 346 14.13 19.59 3.20
CA ASP A 346 15.50 20.05 3.46
C ASP A 346 16.48 18.87 3.67
N GLU A 347 17.77 19.18 3.84
CA GLU A 347 18.82 18.19 4.08
C GLU A 347 18.59 17.33 5.33
N LYS A 348 17.92 17.87 6.37
CA LYS A 348 17.59 17.10 7.58
C LYS A 348 16.54 16.04 7.27
N LYS A 349 15.50 16.40 6.50
CA LYS A 349 14.46 15.45 6.07
C LYS A 349 15.02 14.39 5.12
N ILE A 350 15.97 14.75 4.25
CA ILE A 350 16.71 13.79 3.40
C ILE A 350 17.51 12.82 4.27
N ALA A 351 18.28 13.32 5.24
CA ALA A 351 19.06 12.49 6.15
C ALA A 351 18.20 11.50 6.95
N ILE A 352 16.99 11.91 7.35
CA ILE A 352 16.03 11.00 7.99
C ILE A 352 15.61 9.87 7.05
N LYS A 353 15.28 10.18 5.77
CA LYS A 353 14.91 9.16 4.79
C LYS A 353 16.07 8.17 4.54
N ILE A 354 17.28 8.70 4.38
CA ILE A 354 18.50 7.88 4.24
C ILE A 354 18.66 6.96 5.45
N LYS A 355 18.51 7.49 6.66
CA LYS A 355 18.65 6.70 7.90
C LYS A 355 17.61 5.58 7.98
N ILE A 356 16.35 5.85 7.60
CA ILE A 356 15.28 4.82 7.60
C ILE A 356 15.64 3.68 6.64
N VAL A 357 16.02 4.01 5.40
CA VAL A 357 16.36 3.01 4.39
C VAL A 357 17.63 2.25 4.79
N ALA A 358 18.70 2.94 5.19
CA ALA A 358 19.96 2.32 5.62
C ALA A 358 19.76 1.36 6.81
N THR A 359 18.95 1.77 7.81
CA THR A 359 18.65 0.90 8.96
C THR A 359 17.95 -0.40 8.54
N GLU A 360 17.05 -0.34 7.58
CA GLU A 360 16.39 -1.56 7.07
C GLU A 360 17.35 -2.41 6.22
N MET A 361 18.18 -1.78 5.39
CA MET A 361 19.24 -2.49 4.63
C MET A 361 20.23 -3.22 5.56
N ASP A 362 20.67 -2.59 6.64
CA ASP A 362 21.53 -3.23 7.66
C ASP A 362 20.87 -4.47 8.27
N LYS A 363 19.55 -4.44 8.50
CA LYS A 363 18.81 -5.62 8.98
C LYS A 363 18.83 -6.74 7.95
N ILE A 364 18.66 -6.41 6.68
CA ILE A 364 18.70 -7.37 5.57
C ILE A 364 20.09 -8.01 5.50
N VAL A 365 21.16 -7.22 5.56
CA VAL A 365 22.56 -7.71 5.59
C VAL A 365 22.76 -8.70 6.74
N LYS A 366 22.30 -8.37 7.95
CA LYS A 366 22.41 -9.26 9.12
C LYS A 366 21.64 -10.57 8.94
N ILE A 367 20.47 -10.52 8.30
CA ILE A 367 19.68 -11.73 7.98
C ILE A 367 20.47 -12.62 7.01
N ILE A 368 21.03 -12.04 5.95
CA ILE A 368 21.82 -12.77 4.96
C ILE A 368 23.07 -13.39 5.59
N GLN A 369 23.78 -12.64 6.43
CA GLN A 369 24.95 -13.16 7.16
C GLN A 369 24.60 -14.36 8.07
N ARG A 370 23.42 -14.35 8.70
CA ARG A 370 22.93 -15.51 9.46
C ARG A 370 22.63 -16.68 8.50
N GLY A 371 21.98 -16.41 7.38
CA GLY A 371 21.74 -17.41 6.34
C GLY A 371 23.03 -18.05 5.85
N VAL A 372 24.05 -17.26 5.55
CA VAL A 372 25.40 -17.76 5.16
C VAL A 372 25.96 -18.72 6.21
N LYS A 373 25.84 -18.39 7.51
CA LYS A 373 26.31 -19.28 8.60
C LYS A 373 25.52 -20.59 8.65
N ILE A 374 24.21 -20.54 8.40
CA ILE A 374 23.34 -21.72 8.38
C ILE A 374 23.72 -22.61 7.21
N PHE A 375 23.77 -22.06 5.99
CA PHE A 375 24.07 -22.84 4.78
C PHE A 375 25.53 -23.37 4.78
N LYS A 376 26.47 -22.66 5.40
CA LYS A 376 27.83 -23.18 5.61
C LYS A 376 27.81 -24.42 6.50
N LYS A 377 27.04 -24.43 7.60
CA LYS A 377 26.91 -25.62 8.46
C LYS A 377 26.23 -26.79 7.73
N LEU A 378 25.22 -26.51 6.90
CA LEU A 378 24.54 -27.54 6.10
C LEU A 378 25.50 -28.19 5.09
N LYS A 379 26.42 -27.41 4.51
CA LYS A 379 27.46 -27.95 3.61
C LYS A 379 28.38 -28.97 4.31
N ASP A 380 28.66 -28.72 5.59
CA ASP A 380 29.56 -29.57 6.39
C ASP A 380 28.85 -30.87 6.85
N ASP A 381 27.52 -30.99 6.67
CA ASP A 381 26.73 -32.19 6.98
C ASP A 381 26.02 -32.71 5.70
N PRO A 382 26.63 -33.65 4.96
CA PRO A 382 26.13 -34.15 3.69
C PRO A 382 24.81 -34.93 3.79
N ASN A 383 24.38 -35.31 4.99
CA ASN A 383 23.12 -36.03 5.22
C ASN A 383 21.92 -35.09 5.45
N THR A 384 22.15 -33.78 5.48
CA THR A 384 21.06 -32.82 5.72
C THR A 384 20.21 -32.63 4.47
N ILE A 385 18.95 -33.04 4.53
CA ILE A 385 17.95 -32.82 3.48
C ILE A 385 17.26 -31.47 3.76
N VAL A 386 17.32 -30.58 2.78
CA VAL A 386 16.57 -29.31 2.82
C VAL A 386 15.13 -29.55 2.46
N THR A 387 14.22 -29.49 3.44
CA THR A 387 12.78 -29.69 3.25
C THR A 387 12.05 -28.37 3.06
N GLY A 388 10.83 -28.39 2.51
CA GLY A 388 9.97 -27.20 2.40
C GLY A 388 9.65 -26.57 3.75
N LYS A 389 9.44 -27.38 4.80
CA LYS A 389 9.25 -26.92 6.17
C LYS A 389 10.48 -26.17 6.69
N PHE A 390 11.69 -26.68 6.46
CA PHE A 390 12.92 -26.01 6.85
C PHE A 390 13.07 -24.65 6.15
N LEU A 391 12.78 -24.58 4.85
CA LEU A 391 12.80 -23.32 4.10
C LEU A 391 11.77 -22.31 4.64
N MET A 392 10.59 -22.79 5.00
CA MET A 392 9.56 -21.95 5.63
C MET A 392 9.97 -21.47 7.03
N ASP A 393 10.61 -22.31 7.83
CA ASP A 393 11.15 -21.93 9.14
C ASP A 393 12.26 -20.87 9.01
N LEU A 394 13.12 -20.97 7.99
CA LEU A 394 14.12 -19.93 7.70
C LEU A 394 13.44 -18.61 7.35
N GLU A 395 12.37 -18.65 6.57
CA GLU A 395 11.62 -17.44 6.21
C GLU A 395 10.89 -16.83 7.42
N GLN A 396 10.22 -17.63 8.22
CA GLN A 396 9.41 -17.15 9.36
C GLN A 396 10.25 -16.74 10.57
N THR A 397 11.25 -17.53 10.94
CA THR A 397 12.02 -17.32 12.17
C THR A 397 13.28 -16.51 11.98
N GLN A 398 13.96 -16.67 10.85
CA GLN A 398 15.20 -15.95 10.53
C GLN A 398 14.99 -14.77 9.59
N GLY A 399 13.80 -14.67 8.98
CA GLY A 399 13.48 -13.65 7.99
C GLY A 399 14.20 -13.83 6.65
N LEU A 400 14.76 -15.02 6.38
CA LEU A 400 15.50 -15.34 5.16
C LEU A 400 14.53 -15.83 4.07
N PRO A 401 14.26 -15.04 3.00
CA PRO A 401 13.31 -15.44 1.97
C PRO A 401 13.76 -16.68 1.20
N LEU A 402 12.79 -17.44 0.64
CA LEU A 402 13.06 -18.62 -0.18
C LEU A 402 14.05 -18.33 -1.32
N SER A 403 13.89 -17.22 -2.04
CA SER A 403 14.79 -16.82 -3.13
C SER A 403 16.25 -16.63 -2.68
N MET A 404 16.45 -16.11 -1.47
CA MET A 404 17.78 -15.95 -0.89
C MET A 404 18.32 -17.29 -0.39
N SER A 405 17.47 -18.15 0.19
CA SER A 405 17.85 -19.53 0.55
C SER A 405 18.33 -20.31 -0.67
N GLN A 406 17.65 -20.19 -1.81
CA GLN A 406 18.08 -20.82 -3.09
C GLN A 406 19.44 -20.28 -3.58
N LYS A 407 19.66 -18.95 -3.51
CA LYS A 407 20.97 -18.35 -3.87
C LYS A 407 22.09 -18.86 -2.97
N LEU A 408 21.87 -18.93 -1.66
CA LEU A 408 22.85 -19.42 -0.70
C LEU A 408 23.11 -20.92 -0.91
N ALA A 409 22.06 -21.72 -1.13
CA ALA A 409 22.21 -23.13 -1.44
C ALA A 409 23.10 -23.34 -2.68
N LYS A 410 22.82 -22.63 -3.78
CA LYS A 410 23.66 -22.66 -4.99
C LYS A 410 25.10 -22.25 -4.71
N LYS A 411 25.31 -21.18 -3.90
CA LYS A 411 26.65 -20.71 -3.52
C LYS A 411 27.46 -21.76 -2.75
N PHE A 412 26.79 -22.55 -1.92
CA PHE A 412 27.44 -23.58 -1.10
C PHE A 412 27.38 -25.00 -1.72
N GLY A 413 26.84 -25.15 -2.93
CA GLY A 413 26.71 -26.43 -3.61
C GLY A 413 25.67 -27.37 -2.97
N ILE A 414 24.66 -26.81 -2.29
CA ILE A 414 23.56 -27.54 -1.66
C ILE A 414 22.40 -27.62 -2.65
N ILE A 415 21.87 -28.81 -2.85
CA ILE A 415 20.71 -29.03 -3.73
C ILE A 415 19.43 -28.83 -2.93
N ILE A 416 18.56 -27.92 -3.40
CA ILE A 416 17.18 -27.81 -2.96
C ILE A 416 16.32 -28.40 -4.08
N SER A 417 15.57 -29.46 -3.76
CA SER A 417 14.70 -30.11 -4.75
C SER A 417 13.50 -29.20 -5.11
N ASP A 418 12.98 -29.38 -6.33
CA ASP A 418 11.76 -28.68 -6.76
C ASP A 418 10.58 -29.03 -5.85
N GLU A 419 10.51 -30.25 -5.35
CA GLU A 419 9.51 -30.69 -4.37
C GLU A 419 9.59 -29.86 -3.07
N ALA A 420 10.79 -29.61 -2.53
CA ALA A 420 10.96 -28.78 -1.33
C ALA A 420 10.57 -27.31 -1.57
N ILE A 421 10.80 -26.79 -2.77
CA ILE A 421 10.39 -25.44 -3.17
C ILE A 421 8.86 -25.35 -3.23
N GLU A 422 8.21 -26.30 -3.88
CA GLU A 422 6.74 -26.34 -4.00
C GLU A 422 6.06 -26.56 -2.64
N ASP A 423 6.61 -27.42 -1.80
CA ASP A 423 6.13 -27.64 -0.43
C ASP A 423 6.24 -26.36 0.41
N CYS A 424 7.36 -25.64 0.32
CA CYS A 424 7.52 -24.32 0.97
C CYS A 424 6.46 -23.30 0.49
N LYS A 425 6.20 -23.24 -0.82
CA LYS A 425 5.17 -22.38 -1.41
C LYS A 425 3.77 -22.77 -0.95
N LYS A 426 3.50 -24.07 -0.84
CA LYS A 426 2.23 -24.62 -0.35
C LYS A 426 2.00 -24.24 1.10
N ILE A 427 2.96 -24.49 2.00
CA ILE A 427 2.90 -24.11 3.42
C ILE A 427 2.69 -22.59 3.56
N ARG A 428 3.34 -21.78 2.72
CA ARG A 428 3.14 -20.32 2.72
C ARG A 428 1.70 -19.94 2.35
N ARG A 429 1.11 -20.56 1.31
CA ARG A 429 -0.29 -20.30 0.91
C ARG A 429 -1.26 -20.69 2.02
N GLU A 430 -1.10 -21.86 2.63
CA GLU A 430 -1.92 -22.31 3.75
C GLU A 430 -1.83 -21.35 4.95
N HIS A 431 -0.64 -20.87 5.29
CA HIS A 431 -0.43 -19.86 6.32
C HIS A 431 -1.07 -18.50 5.99
N GLN A 432 -1.02 -18.08 4.73
CA GLN A 432 -1.67 -16.85 4.27
C GLN A 432 -3.19 -16.97 4.33
N GLU A 433 -3.76 -18.11 3.94
CA GLU A 433 -5.20 -18.38 4.03
C GLU A 433 -5.68 -18.42 5.49
N LEU A 434 -4.94 -19.09 6.37
CA LEU A 434 -5.22 -19.10 7.80
C LEU A 434 -5.14 -17.69 8.40
N SER A 435 -4.14 -16.91 8.00
CA SER A 435 -3.99 -15.51 8.42
C SER A 435 -5.13 -14.61 7.90
N ARG A 436 -5.58 -14.84 6.65
CA ARG A 436 -6.72 -14.13 6.06
C ARG A 436 -8.02 -14.50 6.75
N LYS A 437 -8.30 -15.79 6.94
CA LYS A 437 -9.46 -16.27 7.70
C LYS A 437 -9.45 -15.79 9.15
N GLY A 438 -8.28 -15.70 9.78
CA GLY A 438 -8.11 -15.12 11.12
C GLY A 438 -8.31 -13.61 11.15
N ALA A 439 -8.02 -12.89 10.03
CA ALA A 439 -8.28 -11.45 9.91
C ALA A 439 -9.76 -11.15 9.67
N GLU A 440 -10.46 -11.99 8.89
CA GLU A 440 -11.91 -11.89 8.65
C GLU A 440 -12.74 -12.16 9.91
N LYS A 441 -12.22 -13.00 10.84
CA LYS A 441 -12.84 -13.31 12.14
C LYS A 441 -12.44 -12.36 13.29
N LYS A 442 -11.69 -11.29 13.03
CA LYS A 442 -11.29 -10.34 14.08
C LYS A 442 -12.49 -9.56 14.61
N PHE A 443 -12.93 -9.90 15.82
CA PHE A 443 -13.78 -9.05 16.64
C PHE A 443 -13.14 -7.66 16.83
N LYS A 444 -13.98 -6.61 16.88
CA LYS A 444 -13.52 -5.25 17.21
C LYS A 444 -12.78 -5.30 18.55
N GLY A 445 -11.51 -4.88 18.58
CA GLY A 445 -10.70 -4.86 19.80
C GLY A 445 -9.47 -5.78 19.84
N GLY A 446 -9.17 -6.52 18.75
CA GLY A 446 -7.97 -7.39 18.68
C GLY A 446 -8.13 -8.76 19.35
N LEU A 447 -9.36 -9.15 19.65
CA LEU A 447 -9.73 -10.44 20.24
C LEU A 447 -9.80 -11.53 19.17
N ALA A 448 -9.34 -12.74 19.50
CA ALA A 448 -9.43 -13.90 18.58
C ALA A 448 -10.87 -14.47 18.56
N GLU A 449 -11.50 -14.55 19.72
CA GLU A 449 -12.86 -15.08 19.96
C GLU A 449 -13.50 -14.35 21.16
N ASP A 450 -14.76 -14.61 21.45
CA ASP A 450 -15.46 -14.08 22.63
C ASP A 450 -15.70 -15.19 23.65
N THR A 451 -14.67 -15.51 24.44
CA THR A 451 -14.77 -16.46 25.56
C THR A 451 -14.55 -15.75 26.90
N PRO A 452 -15.01 -16.32 28.04
CA PRO A 452 -14.79 -15.72 29.35
C PRO A 452 -13.32 -15.44 29.66
N LYS A 453 -12.40 -16.34 29.26
CA LYS A 453 -10.96 -16.15 29.48
C LYS A 453 -10.36 -15.04 28.61
N ILE A 454 -10.86 -14.90 27.38
CA ILE A 454 -10.44 -13.80 26.49
C ILE A 454 -10.95 -12.45 27.01
N ARG A 455 -12.18 -12.37 27.52
CA ARG A 455 -12.70 -11.17 28.19
C ARG A 455 -11.88 -10.80 29.42
N ALA A 456 -11.49 -11.79 30.24
CA ALA A 456 -10.62 -11.60 31.40
C ALA A 456 -9.24 -11.03 31.00
N LEU A 457 -8.58 -11.64 30.00
CA LEU A 457 -7.31 -11.15 29.47
C LEU A 457 -7.43 -9.77 28.80
N HIS A 458 -8.57 -9.49 28.18
CA HIS A 458 -8.84 -8.18 27.56
C HIS A 458 -8.93 -7.09 28.64
N THR A 459 -9.70 -7.33 29.69
CA THR A 459 -9.81 -6.39 30.80
C THR A 459 -8.49 -6.20 31.52
N ALA A 460 -7.73 -7.28 31.78
CA ALA A 460 -6.39 -7.21 32.34
C ALA A 460 -5.40 -6.43 31.45
N THR A 461 -5.60 -6.43 30.12
CA THR A 461 -4.77 -5.66 29.19
C THR A 461 -4.99 -4.15 29.34
N HIS A 462 -6.21 -3.69 29.63
CA HIS A 462 -6.48 -2.28 29.97
C HIS A 462 -5.81 -1.88 31.28
N LEU A 463 -5.90 -2.70 32.31
CA LEU A 463 -5.18 -2.47 33.57
C LEU A 463 -3.66 -2.42 33.35
N MET A 464 -3.12 -3.30 32.49
CA MET A 464 -1.71 -3.29 32.14
C MET A 464 -1.31 -2.00 31.44
N LEU A 465 -2.11 -1.48 30.50
CA LEU A 465 -1.85 -0.18 29.86
C LEU A 465 -1.85 0.95 30.88
N ALA A 466 -2.83 0.98 31.78
CA ALA A 466 -2.89 1.96 32.84
C ALA A 466 -1.66 1.89 33.77
N GLY A 467 -1.22 0.68 34.17
CA GLY A 467 -0.01 0.46 34.92
C GLY A 467 1.26 0.91 34.20
N LEU A 468 1.36 0.62 32.91
CA LEU A 468 2.48 1.09 32.07
C LEU A 468 2.52 2.63 31.98
N ARG A 469 1.37 3.28 31.80
CA ARG A 469 1.29 4.76 31.78
C ARG A 469 1.68 5.37 33.12
N LYS A 470 1.26 4.75 34.20
CA LYS A 470 1.64 5.20 35.56
C LYS A 470 3.15 5.17 35.80
N GLU A 471 3.86 4.15 35.31
CA GLU A 471 5.29 3.94 35.55
C GLU A 471 6.18 4.60 34.47
N LEU A 472 5.71 4.74 33.22
CA LEU A 472 6.50 5.20 32.08
C LEU A 472 6.07 6.56 31.51
N GLY A 473 4.91 7.07 31.94
CA GLY A 473 4.39 8.36 31.52
C GLY A 473 3.26 8.30 30.49
N ASP A 474 2.63 9.44 30.27
CA ASP A 474 1.41 9.57 29.45
C ASP A 474 1.62 9.40 27.95
N ASP A 475 2.87 9.41 27.47
CA ASP A 475 3.22 9.18 26.07
C ASP A 475 3.14 7.69 25.67
N VAL A 476 2.85 6.81 26.63
CA VAL A 476 2.60 5.40 26.37
C VAL A 476 1.21 5.20 25.78
N HIS A 477 1.17 4.78 24.50
CA HIS A 477 -0.06 4.53 23.77
C HIS A 477 -0.05 3.13 23.13
N GLN A 478 -1.23 2.50 23.06
CA GLN A 478 -1.39 1.24 22.35
C GLN A 478 -1.11 1.39 20.85
N LYS A 479 -0.28 0.51 20.29
CA LYS A 479 -0.06 0.36 18.83
C LYS A 479 -0.71 -0.88 18.24
N GLY A 480 -1.02 -1.87 19.08
CA GLY A 480 -1.71 -3.07 18.65
C GLY A 480 -1.89 -4.07 19.78
N SER A 481 -2.88 -4.94 19.66
CA SER A 481 -3.11 -6.04 20.58
C SER A 481 -3.55 -7.30 19.83
N ASN A 482 -3.28 -8.46 20.42
CA ASN A 482 -3.82 -9.74 20.00
C ASN A 482 -4.01 -10.62 21.22
N ILE A 483 -5.26 -10.96 21.51
CA ILE A 483 -5.66 -11.69 22.71
C ILE A 483 -6.26 -13.02 22.32
N THR A 484 -5.71 -14.10 22.85
CA THR A 484 -6.15 -15.48 22.71
C THR A 484 -6.39 -16.07 24.11
N GLU A 485 -6.93 -17.27 24.21
CA GLU A 485 -7.06 -17.94 25.52
C GLU A 485 -5.74 -18.24 26.20
N GLU A 486 -4.64 -18.30 25.44
CA GLU A 486 -3.32 -18.61 25.97
C GLU A 486 -2.62 -17.37 26.53
N ARG A 487 -2.83 -16.19 25.89
CA ARG A 487 -2.07 -14.97 26.20
C ARG A 487 -2.70 -13.69 25.65
N THR A 488 -2.32 -12.56 26.23
CA THR A 488 -2.33 -11.26 25.58
C THR A 488 -0.95 -10.95 24.98
N ARG A 489 -0.94 -10.39 23.77
CA ARG A 489 0.20 -9.70 23.16
C ARG A 489 -0.18 -8.25 22.98
N PHE A 490 0.61 -7.35 23.53
CA PHE A 490 0.32 -5.92 23.56
C PHE A 490 1.54 -5.14 23.06
N ASP A 491 1.34 -4.30 22.06
CA ASP A 491 2.35 -3.43 21.45
C ASP A 491 2.05 -1.98 21.87
N PHE A 492 3.06 -1.25 22.37
CA PHE A 492 2.91 0.12 22.88
C PHE A 492 4.10 1.01 22.53
N THR A 493 3.88 2.33 22.52
CA THR A 493 4.94 3.32 22.26
C THR A 493 5.89 3.42 23.44
N TYR A 494 7.16 3.10 23.22
CA TYR A 494 8.26 3.37 24.14
C TYR A 494 9.59 3.07 23.44
N ASP A 495 10.59 3.95 23.62
CA ASP A 495 11.85 3.86 22.88
C ASP A 495 12.85 2.89 23.53
N GLU A 496 12.84 2.80 24.85
CA GLU A 496 13.80 2.04 25.63
C GLU A 496 13.28 0.66 26.04
N LYS A 497 14.19 -0.20 26.50
CA LYS A 497 13.83 -1.49 27.10
C LYS A 497 13.21 -1.26 28.47
N VAL A 498 12.01 -1.82 28.71
CA VAL A 498 11.38 -1.76 30.03
C VAL A 498 12.10 -2.71 31.00
N SER A 499 12.54 -2.19 32.13
CA SER A 499 13.24 -3.00 33.15
C SER A 499 12.30 -3.99 33.84
N ARG A 500 12.86 -5.07 34.41
CA ARG A 500 12.03 -6.06 35.10
C ARG A 500 11.33 -5.43 36.32
N ASP A 501 11.99 -4.54 37.03
CA ASP A 501 11.41 -3.85 38.19
C ASP A 501 10.15 -3.03 37.84
N ILE A 502 10.16 -2.39 36.68
CA ILE A 502 8.97 -1.68 36.17
C ILE A 502 7.87 -2.68 35.77
N LEU A 503 8.23 -3.77 35.12
CA LEU A 503 7.27 -4.81 34.75
C LEU A 503 6.64 -5.47 35.99
N ASP A 504 7.41 -5.68 37.05
CA ASP A 504 6.90 -6.21 38.31
C ASP A 504 5.90 -5.25 38.98
N LYS A 505 6.17 -3.93 38.96
CA LYS A 505 5.21 -2.92 39.43
C LYS A 505 3.93 -2.91 38.60
N VAL A 506 4.02 -3.13 37.29
CA VAL A 506 2.86 -3.22 36.41
C VAL A 506 2.06 -4.50 36.71
N GLU A 507 2.73 -5.65 36.95
CA GLU A 507 2.07 -6.88 37.41
C GLU A 507 1.33 -6.65 38.74
N ASP A 508 1.99 -6.01 39.70
CA ASP A 508 1.41 -5.68 41.00
C ASP A 508 0.20 -4.73 40.86
N TYR A 509 0.29 -3.73 39.99
CA TYR A 509 -0.82 -2.82 39.71
C TYR A 509 -2.05 -3.58 39.21
N VAL A 510 -1.87 -4.47 38.23
CA VAL A 510 -2.96 -5.28 37.66
C VAL A 510 -3.57 -6.22 38.72
N ASN A 511 -2.72 -6.94 39.44
CA ASN A 511 -3.18 -7.93 40.42
C ASN A 511 -3.83 -7.26 41.67
N ASN A 512 -3.34 -6.10 42.07
CA ASN A 512 -3.96 -5.31 43.14
C ASN A 512 -5.35 -4.82 42.71
N ALA A 513 -5.51 -4.28 41.49
CA ALA A 513 -6.81 -3.88 40.98
C ALA A 513 -7.81 -5.06 40.94
N ILE A 514 -7.36 -6.24 40.49
CA ILE A 514 -8.19 -7.46 40.50
C ILE A 514 -8.65 -7.81 41.93
N SER A 515 -7.80 -7.67 42.94
CA SER A 515 -8.11 -7.99 44.33
C SER A 515 -9.13 -7.03 44.97
N THR A 516 -9.27 -5.81 44.50
CA THR A 516 -10.24 -4.81 45.00
C THR A 516 -11.68 -5.08 44.54
N ASN A 517 -11.88 -6.06 43.66
CA ASN A 517 -13.16 -6.31 43.00
C ASN A 517 -13.80 -5.08 42.35
N ALA A 518 -12.97 -4.22 41.74
CA ALA A 518 -13.49 -3.10 40.99
C ALA A 518 -14.40 -3.56 39.84
N LYS A 519 -15.34 -2.70 39.46
CA LYS A 519 -16.34 -2.99 38.43
C LYS A 519 -16.07 -2.26 37.14
N MET A 520 -16.53 -2.87 36.04
CA MET A 520 -16.55 -2.24 34.74
C MET A 520 -17.80 -1.40 34.57
N GLY A 521 -17.63 -0.10 34.37
CA GLY A 521 -18.67 0.84 33.96
C GLY A 521 -18.52 1.23 32.50
N VAL A 522 -19.62 1.42 31.79
CA VAL A 522 -19.63 1.93 30.41
C VAL A 522 -20.46 3.19 30.30
N GLN A 523 -19.94 4.21 29.65
CA GLN A 523 -20.62 5.45 29.36
C GLN A 523 -20.51 5.79 27.87
N LEU A 524 -21.61 6.25 27.28
CA LEU A 524 -21.58 6.88 25.96
C LEU A 524 -21.24 8.36 26.13
N MET A 525 -20.28 8.85 25.35
CA MET A 525 -19.77 10.22 25.43
C MET A 525 -19.53 10.76 24.03
N ASP A 526 -19.65 12.09 23.83
CA ASP A 526 -19.18 12.74 22.60
C ASP A 526 -17.67 12.57 22.45
N LYS A 527 -17.21 12.34 21.23
CA LYS A 527 -15.78 12.10 20.95
C LYS A 527 -14.88 13.27 21.35
N ASN A 528 -15.31 14.51 21.13
CA ASN A 528 -14.53 15.69 21.48
C ASN A 528 -14.52 15.91 23.01
N GLU A 529 -15.64 15.62 23.68
CA GLU A 529 -15.70 15.64 25.13
C GLU A 529 -14.76 14.58 25.72
N ALA A 530 -14.78 13.36 25.21
CA ALA A 530 -13.87 12.28 25.62
C ALA A 530 -12.40 12.65 25.38
N LYS A 531 -12.09 13.27 24.24
CA LYS A 531 -10.73 13.69 23.89
C LYS A 531 -10.17 14.79 24.81
N ASN A 532 -11.05 15.66 25.34
CA ASN A 532 -10.69 16.75 26.23
C ASN A 532 -10.75 16.38 27.72
N SER A 533 -11.02 15.11 28.02
CA SER A 533 -11.06 14.54 29.37
C SER A 533 -9.87 13.60 29.63
N ASP A 534 -9.87 12.92 30.77
CA ASP A 534 -8.87 11.93 31.19
C ASP A 534 -9.01 10.55 30.50
N VAL A 535 -9.84 10.45 29.46
CA VAL A 535 -10.06 9.22 28.71
C VAL A 535 -8.88 8.88 27.82
N VAL A 536 -8.33 7.70 27.97
CA VAL A 536 -7.23 7.19 27.12
C VAL A 536 -7.79 6.65 25.81
N GLY A 537 -7.34 7.20 24.69
CA GLY A 537 -7.67 6.75 23.35
C GLY A 537 -6.44 6.73 22.45
N SER A 538 -6.22 5.62 21.73
CA SER A 538 -5.01 5.44 20.90
C SER A 538 -5.21 5.76 19.42
N PHE A 539 -6.45 5.86 18.95
CA PHE A 539 -6.78 6.01 17.52
C PHE A 539 -7.96 6.97 17.34
N TRP A 540 -7.83 8.20 17.86
CA TRP A 540 -8.92 9.20 17.91
C TRP A 540 -9.59 9.45 16.55
N GLU A 541 -8.83 9.34 15.46
CA GLU A 541 -9.31 9.52 14.08
C GLU A 541 -10.31 8.45 13.64
N LYS A 542 -10.24 7.25 14.25
CA LYS A 542 -11.03 6.07 13.87
C LYS A 542 -12.35 5.92 14.64
N TYR A 543 -12.56 6.73 15.67
CA TYR A 543 -13.76 6.63 16.48
C TYR A 543 -14.91 7.45 15.90
N PRO A 544 -16.17 6.94 15.99
CA PRO A 544 -17.38 7.69 15.64
C PRO A 544 -17.58 8.88 16.57
N ASP A 545 -18.50 9.80 16.24
CA ASP A 545 -18.79 10.99 17.03
C ASP A 545 -19.29 10.67 18.45
N THR A 546 -19.97 9.53 18.64
CA THR A 546 -20.32 9.00 19.97
C THR A 546 -19.48 7.75 20.25
N VAL A 547 -18.74 7.79 21.35
CA VAL A 547 -17.78 6.74 21.76
C VAL A 547 -18.23 6.04 23.03
N LYS A 548 -17.83 4.76 23.18
CA LYS A 548 -17.98 4.01 24.43
C LYS A 548 -16.71 4.17 25.26
N VAL A 549 -16.87 4.79 26.43
CA VAL A 549 -15.83 4.93 27.45
C VAL A 549 -16.04 3.85 28.50
N TRP A 550 -15.05 2.97 28.64
CA TRP A 550 -15.02 1.99 29.70
C TRP A 550 -14.19 2.49 30.87
N THR A 551 -14.77 2.40 32.08
CA THR A 551 -14.13 2.81 33.32
C THR A 551 -14.06 1.63 34.27
N ILE A 552 -12.87 1.37 34.83
CA ILE A 552 -12.65 0.39 35.90
C ILE A 552 -12.51 1.17 37.19
N SER A 553 -13.46 1.01 38.13
CA SER A 553 -13.43 1.71 39.42
C SER A 553 -13.88 0.81 40.56
N ASP A 554 -13.36 1.05 41.78
CA ASP A 554 -13.77 0.39 42.97
C ASP A 554 -14.97 1.09 43.64
N SER A 555 -15.42 0.54 44.78
CA SER A 555 -16.54 1.09 45.55
C SER A 555 -16.23 2.41 46.26
N GLU A 556 -14.94 2.76 46.37
CA GLU A 556 -14.46 4.01 46.97
C GLU A 556 -14.33 5.12 45.92
N GLY A 557 -14.54 4.79 44.62
CA GLY A 557 -14.45 5.72 43.51
C GLY A 557 -13.03 5.87 42.91
N ASN A 558 -12.06 5.04 43.31
CA ASN A 558 -10.74 5.02 42.70
C ASN A 558 -10.81 4.45 41.28
N ILE A 559 -10.31 5.20 40.29
CA ILE A 559 -10.29 4.80 38.90
C ILE A 559 -8.95 4.12 38.58
N TYR A 560 -9.02 2.86 38.12
CA TYR A 560 -7.86 2.07 37.70
C TYR A 560 -7.57 2.19 36.21
N SER A 561 -8.61 2.32 35.36
CA SER A 561 -8.45 2.57 33.93
C SER A 561 -9.69 3.27 33.38
N ARG A 562 -9.51 4.16 32.39
CA ARG A 562 -10.59 4.85 31.69
C ARG A 562 -10.25 5.00 30.22
N GLU A 563 -10.83 4.14 29.37
CA GLU A 563 -10.37 3.98 28.00
C GLU A 563 -11.50 3.83 26.99
N LEU A 564 -11.19 4.22 25.73
CA LEU A 564 -12.06 3.92 24.59
C LEU A 564 -11.88 2.46 24.16
N CYS A 565 -12.92 1.65 24.25
CA CYS A 565 -12.89 0.28 23.77
C CYS A 565 -14.24 -0.18 23.19
N GLY A 566 -14.18 -0.94 22.08
CA GLY A 566 -15.35 -1.55 21.43
C GLY A 566 -15.51 -3.04 21.71
N GLY A 567 -14.59 -3.67 22.46
CA GLY A 567 -14.63 -5.11 22.76
C GLY A 567 -15.39 -5.46 24.05
N PRO A 568 -15.71 -6.76 24.26
CA PRO A 568 -16.36 -7.23 25.49
C PRO A 568 -15.36 -7.30 26.66
N HIS A 569 -15.86 -7.07 27.85
CA HIS A 569 -15.13 -7.11 29.12
C HIS A 569 -15.82 -8.01 30.13
N VAL A 570 -15.13 -8.29 31.25
CA VAL A 570 -15.76 -8.85 32.44
C VAL A 570 -16.61 -7.79 33.13
N ASP A 571 -17.62 -8.18 33.88
CA ASP A 571 -18.45 -7.23 34.64
C ASP A 571 -17.76 -6.82 35.95
N GLU A 572 -17.06 -7.74 36.60
CA GLU A 572 -16.34 -7.56 37.85
C GLU A 572 -14.91 -8.13 37.73
N LEU A 573 -13.92 -7.45 38.31
CA LEU A 573 -12.51 -7.86 38.16
C LEU A 573 -12.21 -9.20 38.82
N LEU A 574 -12.94 -9.64 39.85
CA LEU A 574 -12.78 -10.96 40.46
C LEU A 574 -12.98 -12.11 39.46
N GLN A 575 -13.74 -11.92 38.40
CA GLN A 575 -13.89 -12.93 37.35
C GLN A 575 -12.56 -13.22 36.64
N ILE A 576 -11.59 -12.28 36.66
CA ILE A 576 -10.25 -12.50 36.12
C ILE A 576 -9.48 -13.51 36.98
N ALA A 577 -9.64 -13.44 38.32
CA ALA A 577 -8.95 -14.30 39.25
C ALA A 577 -9.34 -15.79 39.10
N GLU A 578 -10.50 -16.10 38.51
CA GLU A 578 -10.92 -17.48 38.20
C GLU A 578 -9.94 -18.17 37.25
N PHE A 579 -9.26 -17.39 36.38
CA PHE A 579 -8.28 -17.86 35.39
C PHE A 579 -6.85 -17.81 35.87
N GLY A 580 -6.57 -17.23 37.05
CA GLY A 580 -5.28 -17.18 37.70
C GLY A 580 -4.74 -15.75 37.91
N THR A 581 -3.46 -15.65 38.25
CA THR A 581 -2.73 -14.40 38.50
C THR A 581 -2.18 -13.84 37.20
N PHE A 582 -2.25 -12.53 37.00
CA PHE A 582 -1.68 -11.88 35.82
C PHE A 582 -0.14 -11.87 35.90
N LYS A 583 0.51 -12.33 34.82
CA LYS A 583 1.98 -12.45 34.72
C LYS A 583 2.48 -11.99 33.37
N ILE A 584 3.50 -11.12 33.37
CA ILE A 584 4.23 -10.71 32.17
C ILE A 584 5.36 -11.70 31.89
N LYS A 585 5.23 -12.49 30.85
CA LYS A 585 6.20 -13.53 30.47
C LYS A 585 7.38 -13.00 29.66
N LYS A 586 7.16 -11.96 28.84
CA LYS A 586 8.22 -11.43 27.97
C LYS A 586 7.98 -9.98 27.61
N GLU A 587 9.07 -9.23 27.55
CA GLU A 587 9.14 -7.90 26.96
C GLU A 587 10.22 -7.90 25.87
N GLU A 588 9.89 -7.32 24.69
CA GLU A 588 10.80 -7.29 23.55
C GLU A 588 10.54 -6.05 22.65
N SER A 589 11.53 -5.64 21.86
CA SER A 589 11.32 -4.63 20.82
C SER A 589 10.50 -5.22 19.68
N SER A 590 9.44 -4.54 19.28
CA SER A 590 8.59 -4.88 18.11
C SER A 590 9.02 -4.14 16.85
N SER A 591 9.30 -2.85 16.98
CA SER A 591 9.83 -1.96 15.94
C SER A 591 10.49 -0.73 16.60
N ALA A 592 11.04 0.19 15.81
CA ALA A 592 11.57 1.44 16.35
C ALA A 592 10.46 2.21 17.07
N GLY A 593 10.72 2.61 18.33
CA GLY A 593 9.73 3.33 19.16
C GLY A 593 8.56 2.48 19.65
N VAL A 594 8.59 1.14 19.46
CA VAL A 594 7.48 0.26 19.87
C VAL A 594 8.01 -0.96 20.62
N ARG A 595 7.52 -1.13 21.84
CA ARG A 595 7.78 -2.29 22.70
C ARG A 595 6.61 -3.26 22.65
N ARG A 596 6.85 -4.53 22.94
CA ARG A 596 5.89 -5.62 22.97
C ARG A 596 5.95 -6.35 24.29
N ILE A 597 4.81 -6.51 24.93
CA ILE A 597 4.63 -7.38 26.09
C ILE A 597 3.78 -8.60 25.70
N LYS A 598 4.17 -9.76 26.26
CA LYS A 598 3.34 -10.98 26.28
C LYS A 598 3.04 -11.30 27.73
N ALA A 599 1.74 -11.38 28.07
CA ALA A 599 1.27 -11.71 29.40
C ALA A 599 0.19 -12.80 29.38
N ILE A 600 0.02 -13.48 30.48
CA ILE A 600 -0.91 -14.58 30.67
C ILE A 600 -1.63 -14.47 32.02
N LEU A 601 -2.71 -15.26 32.18
CA LEU A 601 -3.28 -15.59 33.48
C LEU A 601 -2.78 -17.00 33.83
N GLU A 602 -2.04 -17.11 34.93
CA GLU A 602 -1.37 -18.33 35.39
C GLU A 602 -1.97 -18.78 36.74
N LYS A 603 -2.42 -20.05 36.82
CA LYS A 603 -2.90 -20.68 38.05
C LYS A 603 -1.78 -21.12 38.96
#